data_0e5009439f3880af52cc0c80a07e143c
#
_entry.id   0e5009439f3880af52cc0c80a07e143c
#
_cell.length_a   1.000
_cell.length_b   1.000
_cell.length_c   1.000
_cell.angle_alpha   90.00
_cell.angle_beta   90.00
_cell.angle_gamma   90.00
#
_symmetry.space_group_name_H-M   'P 1'
#
loop_
_entity.id
_entity.type
_entity.pdbx_description
1 polymer ?
#
loop_
_entity_poly.entity_id
_entity_poly.type
_entity_poly.pdbx_seq_one_letter_code
_entity_poly.pdbx_strand_id
1 'polypeptide(L)'
;AFSLPGWLLNTLIMIIATVFITADFPLLKAFLLQQLSDSQRERVHEVRVHLGKTLGRYVRSYALILFITFCELSVGLLLIGVEHAVLIALLIALFDILPVVGSGTVLIPWAIITAVLGNYRLAAGLMLLYIVVVIVRNVIEPKIVGQHVGLHPIVTLLSMVVGTFCLLY
;
A
#
# COMPACT_ATOMS: atom_id res chain seq x y z
N ALA A 1 10.08 1.94 39.15
CA ALA A 1 10.84 2.13 37.90
C ALA A 1 9.89 1.79 36.75
N PHE A 2 9.42 2.80 36.01
CA PHE A 2 8.64 2.60 34.81
C PHE A 2 9.62 2.11 33.72
N SER A 3 9.68 0.80 33.52
CA SER A 3 10.34 0.23 32.35
C SER A 3 9.43 0.51 31.13
N LEU A 4 9.83 1.44 30.29
CA LEU A 4 9.18 1.64 28.99
C LEU A 4 9.17 0.30 28.25
N PRO A 5 8.01 -0.15 27.72
CA PRO A 5 7.96 -1.36 26.95
C PRO A 5 8.97 -1.30 25.78
N GLY A 6 9.72 -2.38 25.55
CA GLY A 6 10.81 -2.41 24.56
C GLY A 6 10.40 -1.94 23.15
N TRP A 7 9.13 -2.15 22.77
CA TRP A 7 8.58 -1.68 21.50
C TRP A 7 8.53 -0.14 21.42
N LEU A 8 8.26 0.57 22.53
CA LEU A 8 8.27 2.04 22.57
C LEU A 8 9.68 2.57 22.37
N LEU A 9 10.67 1.94 23.02
CA LEU A 9 12.07 2.31 22.88
C LEU A 9 12.56 2.10 21.44
N ASN A 10 12.24 0.96 20.84
CA ASN A 10 12.59 0.67 19.45
C ASN A 10 11.93 1.65 18.48
N THR A 11 10.66 1.99 18.68
CA THR A 11 9.96 2.97 17.85
C THR A 11 10.59 4.35 17.98
N LEU A 12 10.96 4.77 19.20
CA LEU A 12 11.61 6.06 19.44
C LEU A 12 12.97 6.11 18.74
N ILE A 13 13.79 5.06 18.88
CA ILE A 13 15.10 4.96 18.20
C ILE A 13 14.93 5.01 16.70
N MET A 14 13.93 4.28 16.15
CA MET A 14 13.64 4.27 14.71
C MET A 14 13.26 5.67 14.20
N ILE A 15 12.43 6.41 14.93
CA ILE A 15 12.02 7.77 14.56
C ILE A 15 13.24 8.70 14.60
N ILE A 16 14.02 8.66 15.67
CA ILE A 16 15.24 9.48 15.82
C ILE A 16 16.22 9.17 14.70
N ALA A 17 16.52 7.90 14.45
CA ALA A 17 17.42 7.48 13.38
C ALA A 17 16.92 7.95 12.00
N THR A 18 15.61 7.84 11.73
CA THR A 18 15.02 8.30 10.47
C THR A 18 15.18 9.81 10.29
N VAL A 19 14.96 10.60 11.35
CA VAL A 19 15.13 12.06 11.31
C VAL A 19 16.59 12.42 11.04
N PHE A 20 17.55 11.81 11.74
CA PHE A 20 18.98 12.07 11.54
C PHE A 20 19.45 11.66 10.13
N ILE A 21 19.09 10.47 9.67
CA ILE A 21 19.42 10.00 8.31
C ILE A 21 18.82 10.94 7.26
N THR A 22 17.62 11.44 7.48
CA THR A 22 16.97 12.36 6.53
C THR A 22 17.60 13.74 6.54
N ALA A 23 17.96 14.26 7.72
CA ALA A 23 18.63 15.56 7.88
C ALA A 23 20.03 15.55 7.23
N ASP A 24 20.81 14.49 7.48
CA ASP A 24 22.18 14.35 6.99
C ASP A 24 22.28 13.57 5.66
N PHE A 25 21.15 13.32 4.99
CA PHE A 25 21.12 12.55 3.75
C PHE A 25 22.11 13.04 2.67
N PRO A 26 22.31 14.37 2.44
CA PRO A 26 23.30 14.85 1.49
C PRO A 26 24.72 14.47 1.86
N LEU A 27 25.08 14.56 3.15
CA LEU A 27 26.41 14.21 3.67
C LEU A 27 26.65 12.70 3.58
N LEU A 28 25.68 11.91 4.02
CA LEU A 28 25.74 10.45 3.95
C LEU A 28 25.88 9.96 2.51
N LYS A 29 25.11 10.55 1.59
CA LYS A 29 25.21 10.25 0.16
C LYS A 29 26.58 10.59 -0.41
N ALA A 30 27.13 11.76 -0.09
CA ALA A 30 28.45 12.17 -0.55
C ALA A 30 29.54 11.23 -0.03
N PHE A 31 29.47 10.87 1.25
CA PHE A 31 30.40 9.93 1.89
C PHE A 31 30.34 8.54 1.23
N LEU A 32 29.14 7.99 1.03
CA LEU A 32 28.96 6.68 0.37
C LEU A 32 29.45 6.71 -1.07
N LEU A 33 29.18 7.77 -1.81
CA LEU A 33 29.62 7.88 -3.20
C LEU A 33 31.14 8.07 -3.32
N GLN A 34 31.81 8.64 -2.33
CA GLN A 34 33.28 8.76 -2.30
C GLN A 34 33.98 7.42 -2.09
N GLN A 35 33.34 6.48 -1.41
CA GLN A 35 33.89 5.13 -1.17
C GLN A 35 33.71 4.16 -2.35
N LEU A 36 32.88 4.53 -3.33
CA LEU A 36 32.62 3.69 -4.49
C LEU A 36 33.60 3.96 -5.61
N SER A 37 34.08 2.89 -6.25
CA SER A 37 34.88 3.00 -7.49
C SER A 37 34.02 3.59 -8.61
N ASP A 38 34.65 4.13 -9.65
CA ASP A 38 33.93 4.79 -10.76
C ASP A 38 32.91 3.84 -11.44
N SER A 39 33.24 2.56 -11.60
CA SER A 39 32.31 1.58 -12.16
C SER A 39 31.12 1.26 -11.25
N GLN A 40 31.30 1.34 -9.93
CA GLN A 40 30.22 1.16 -8.95
C GLN A 40 29.32 2.42 -8.89
N ARG A 41 29.90 3.60 -9.06
CA ARG A 41 29.19 4.88 -9.10
C ARG A 41 28.24 4.94 -10.31
N GLU A 42 28.68 4.44 -11.46
CA GLU A 42 27.87 4.34 -12.67
C GLU A 42 26.68 3.38 -12.46
N ARG A 43 26.92 2.20 -11.89
CA ARG A 43 25.86 1.24 -11.55
C ARG A 43 24.84 1.82 -10.57
N VAL A 44 25.29 2.52 -9.54
CA VAL A 44 24.39 3.18 -8.57
C VAL A 44 23.53 4.24 -9.27
N HIS A 45 24.10 4.98 -10.21
CA HIS A 45 23.36 5.96 -11.01
C HIS A 45 22.31 5.29 -11.90
N GLU A 46 22.67 4.22 -12.62
CA GLU A 46 21.74 3.44 -13.42
C GLU A 46 20.59 2.84 -12.59
N VAL A 47 20.91 2.23 -11.45
CA VAL A 47 19.93 1.69 -10.51
C VAL A 47 18.98 2.79 -10.03
N ARG A 48 19.49 3.96 -9.68
CA ARG A 48 18.68 5.10 -9.24
C ARG A 48 17.71 5.59 -10.32
N VAL A 49 18.19 5.71 -11.56
CA VAL A 49 17.35 6.11 -12.70
C VAL A 49 16.30 5.06 -13.01
N HIS A 50 16.67 3.77 -12.98
CA HIS A 50 15.75 2.64 -13.17
C HIS A 50 14.70 2.57 -12.06
N LEU A 51 15.12 2.69 -10.79
CA LEU A 51 14.20 2.73 -9.65
C LEU A 51 13.24 3.91 -9.75
N GLY A 52 13.71 5.10 -10.09
CA GLY A 52 12.85 6.28 -10.23
C GLY A 52 11.77 6.09 -11.32
N LYS A 53 12.15 5.53 -12.47
CA LYS A 53 11.21 5.21 -13.55
C LYS A 53 10.23 4.12 -13.16
N THR A 54 10.69 3.09 -12.45
CA THR A 54 9.85 1.96 -11.99
C THR A 54 8.89 2.42 -10.89
N LEU A 55 9.37 3.22 -9.94
CA LEU A 55 8.53 3.81 -8.88
C LEU A 55 7.45 4.72 -9.47
N GLY A 56 7.79 5.57 -10.43
CA GLY A 56 6.82 6.43 -11.10
C GLY A 56 5.73 5.64 -11.83
N ARG A 57 6.11 4.55 -12.50
CA ARG A 57 5.15 3.63 -13.13
C ARG A 57 4.27 2.94 -12.09
N TYR A 58 4.86 2.47 -10.99
CA TYR A 58 4.14 1.82 -9.90
C TYR A 58 3.10 2.76 -9.28
N VAL A 59 3.49 3.99 -8.94
CA VAL A 59 2.58 5.01 -8.38
C VAL A 59 1.43 5.30 -9.35
N ARG A 60 1.71 5.43 -10.64
CA ARG A 60 0.67 5.67 -11.65
C ARG A 60 -0.29 4.47 -11.78
N SER A 61 0.24 3.25 -11.77
CA SER A 61 -0.57 2.02 -11.82
C SER A 61 -1.45 1.90 -10.58
N TYR A 62 -0.90 2.22 -9.41
CA TYR A 62 -1.64 2.17 -8.15
C TYR A 62 -2.73 3.26 -8.08
N ALA A 63 -2.43 4.46 -8.54
CA ALA A 63 -3.41 5.54 -8.65
C ALA A 63 -4.58 5.16 -9.58
N LEU A 64 -4.31 4.42 -10.66
CA LEU A 64 -5.35 3.92 -11.56
C LEU A 64 -6.24 2.89 -10.86
N ILE A 65 -5.67 1.96 -10.10
CA ILE A 65 -6.43 0.98 -9.32
C ILE A 65 -7.32 1.69 -8.30
N LEU A 66 -6.78 2.66 -7.56
CA LEU A 66 -7.56 3.46 -6.60
C LEU A 66 -8.72 4.20 -7.27
N PHE A 67 -8.48 4.77 -8.45
CA PHE A 67 -9.52 5.45 -9.21
C PHE A 67 -10.64 4.49 -9.66
N ILE A 68 -10.28 3.29 -10.12
CA ILE A 68 -11.26 2.25 -10.48
C ILE A 68 -12.07 1.84 -9.26
N THR A 69 -11.42 1.54 -8.13
CA THR A 69 -12.08 1.19 -6.86
C THR A 69 -13.01 2.31 -6.39
N PHE A 70 -12.58 3.57 -6.49
CA PHE A 70 -13.41 4.73 -6.17
C PHE A 70 -14.67 4.80 -7.03
N CYS A 71 -14.54 4.63 -8.35
CA CYS A 71 -15.68 4.62 -9.27
C CYS A 71 -16.65 3.48 -8.97
N GLU A 72 -16.11 2.28 -8.73
CA GLU A 72 -16.88 1.08 -8.43
C GLU A 72 -17.66 1.24 -7.11
N LEU A 73 -17.00 1.72 -6.05
CA LEU A 73 -17.64 2.01 -4.76
C LEU A 73 -18.69 3.11 -4.89
N SER A 74 -18.39 4.18 -5.65
CA SER A 74 -19.34 5.28 -5.86
C SER A 74 -20.61 4.80 -6.54
N VAL A 75 -20.47 4.05 -7.63
CA VAL A 75 -21.62 3.50 -8.36
C VAL A 75 -22.39 2.49 -7.50
N GLY A 76 -21.68 1.58 -6.82
CA GLY A 76 -22.31 0.57 -5.98
C GLY A 76 -23.09 1.18 -4.82
N LEU A 77 -22.53 2.12 -4.08
CA LEU A 77 -23.20 2.79 -2.96
C LEU A 77 -24.40 3.65 -3.43
N LEU A 78 -24.29 4.29 -4.61
CA LEU A 78 -25.43 5.00 -5.21
C LEU A 78 -26.57 4.06 -5.57
N LEU A 79 -26.30 2.89 -6.15
CA LEU A 79 -27.32 1.90 -6.50
C LEU A 79 -28.00 1.32 -5.24
N ILE A 80 -27.29 1.19 -4.15
CA ILE A 80 -27.84 0.73 -2.86
C ILE A 80 -28.71 1.83 -2.21
N GLY A 81 -28.54 3.11 -2.62
CA GLY A 81 -29.28 4.24 -2.09
C GLY A 81 -28.67 4.83 -0.81
N VAL A 82 -27.36 4.75 -0.66
CA VAL A 82 -26.64 5.33 0.48
C VAL A 82 -26.54 6.84 0.29
N GLU A 83 -26.92 7.62 1.32
CA GLU A 83 -26.70 9.06 1.34
C GLU A 83 -25.21 9.37 1.34
N HIS A 84 -24.82 10.41 0.60
CA HIS A 84 -23.39 10.80 0.45
C HIS A 84 -22.47 9.70 -0.10
N ALA A 85 -23.00 8.81 -0.97
CA ALA A 85 -22.30 7.66 -1.52
C ALA A 85 -20.90 8.00 -2.07
N VAL A 86 -20.77 9.10 -2.82
CA VAL A 86 -19.51 9.53 -3.43
C VAL A 86 -18.47 9.94 -2.37
N LEU A 87 -18.90 10.64 -1.33
CA LEU A 87 -18.00 11.05 -0.22
C LEU A 87 -17.50 9.82 0.55
N ILE A 88 -18.41 8.90 0.85
CA ILE A 88 -18.09 7.65 1.55
C ILE A 88 -17.18 6.78 0.68
N ALA A 89 -17.46 6.66 -0.62
CA ALA A 89 -16.62 5.94 -1.55
C ALA A 89 -15.19 6.53 -1.61
N LEU A 90 -15.05 7.86 -1.60
CA LEU A 90 -13.75 8.53 -1.57
C LEU A 90 -12.98 8.19 -0.29
N LEU A 91 -13.63 8.23 0.86
CA LEU A 91 -13.01 7.86 2.13
C LEU A 91 -12.57 6.41 2.12
N ILE A 92 -13.42 5.47 1.69
CA ILE A 92 -13.08 4.05 1.62
C ILE A 92 -11.91 3.82 0.65
N ALA A 93 -11.93 4.45 -0.53
CA ALA A 93 -10.85 4.35 -1.50
C ALA A 93 -9.52 4.91 -0.94
N LEU A 94 -9.57 5.96 -0.11
CA LEU A 94 -8.38 6.49 0.56
C LEU A 94 -7.81 5.50 1.59
N PHE A 95 -8.67 4.83 2.36
CA PHE A 95 -8.24 3.75 3.26
C PHE A 95 -7.66 2.55 2.49
N ASP A 96 -8.10 2.33 1.26
CA ASP A 96 -7.62 1.24 0.40
C ASP A 96 -6.17 1.46 -0.10
N ILE A 97 -5.58 2.65 0.10
CA ILE A 97 -4.15 2.91 -0.11
C ILE A 97 -3.28 2.03 0.80
N LEU A 98 -3.77 1.72 1.99
CA LEU A 98 -3.04 0.88 2.93
C LEU A 98 -3.21 -0.60 2.56
N PRO A 99 -2.14 -1.31 2.15
CA PRO A 99 -2.24 -2.68 1.63
C PRO A 99 -2.77 -3.71 2.63
N VAL A 100 -2.75 -3.37 3.93
CA VAL A 100 -3.22 -4.25 5.01
C VAL A 100 -4.69 -3.97 5.36
N VAL A 101 -5.14 -2.73 5.20
CA VAL A 101 -6.47 -2.29 5.67
C VAL A 101 -7.56 -2.62 4.63
N GLY A 102 -7.38 -2.22 3.38
CA GLY A 102 -8.31 -2.51 2.28
C GLY A 102 -9.76 -2.03 2.49
N SER A 103 -10.54 -2.01 1.41
CA SER A 103 -11.97 -1.65 1.44
C SER A 103 -12.83 -2.58 2.32
N GLY A 104 -12.39 -3.83 2.50
CA GLY A 104 -13.07 -4.83 3.33
C GLY A 104 -13.12 -4.46 4.81
N THR A 105 -12.12 -3.77 5.34
CA THR A 105 -12.07 -3.34 6.75
C THR A 105 -13.19 -2.35 7.09
N VAL A 106 -13.72 -1.65 6.10
CA VAL A 106 -14.83 -0.72 6.28
C VAL A 106 -16.15 -1.38 5.88
N LEU A 107 -16.22 -2.02 4.71
CA LEU A 107 -17.46 -2.59 4.17
C LEU A 107 -17.98 -3.78 4.98
N ILE A 108 -17.10 -4.66 5.48
CA ILE A 108 -17.54 -5.85 6.24
C ILE A 108 -18.15 -5.46 7.60
N PRO A 109 -17.50 -4.66 8.46
CA PRO A 109 -18.12 -4.24 9.72
C PRO A 109 -19.41 -3.43 9.49
N TRP A 110 -19.45 -2.59 8.47
CA TRP A 110 -20.64 -1.83 8.12
C TRP A 110 -21.81 -2.76 7.72
N ALA A 111 -21.55 -3.76 6.88
CA ALA A 111 -22.55 -4.76 6.49
C ALA A 111 -23.07 -5.53 7.72
N ILE A 112 -22.19 -5.92 8.65
CA ILE A 112 -22.57 -6.62 9.89
C ILE A 112 -23.46 -5.70 10.76
N ILE A 113 -23.06 -4.47 10.97
CA ILE A 113 -23.82 -3.50 11.80
C ILE A 113 -25.22 -3.29 11.21
N THR A 114 -25.31 -3.08 9.89
CA THR A 114 -26.61 -2.88 9.22
C THR A 114 -27.49 -4.13 9.24
N ALA A 115 -26.89 -5.32 9.20
CA ALA A 115 -27.62 -6.58 9.38
C ALA A 115 -28.19 -6.72 10.79
N VAL A 116 -27.41 -6.40 11.83
CA VAL A 116 -27.86 -6.42 13.23
C VAL A 116 -28.97 -5.41 13.48
N LEU A 117 -28.92 -4.25 12.83
CA LEU A 117 -29.97 -3.23 12.88
C LEU A 117 -31.24 -3.61 12.10
N GLY A 118 -31.30 -4.80 11.50
CA GLY A 118 -32.46 -5.31 10.76
C GLY A 118 -32.58 -4.82 9.31
N ASN A 119 -31.62 -4.04 8.82
CA ASN A 119 -31.62 -3.57 7.43
C ASN A 119 -30.89 -4.55 6.50
N TYR A 120 -31.49 -5.73 6.33
CA TYR A 120 -30.90 -6.81 5.52
C TYR A 120 -30.67 -6.43 4.05
N ARG A 121 -31.48 -5.54 3.50
CA ARG A 121 -31.33 -5.07 2.11
C ARG A 121 -30.02 -4.31 1.94
N LEU A 122 -29.73 -3.39 2.84
CA LEU A 122 -28.49 -2.61 2.85
C LEU A 122 -27.29 -3.50 3.12
N ALA A 123 -27.38 -4.40 4.11
CA ALA A 123 -26.32 -5.34 4.44
C ALA A 123 -25.96 -6.26 3.27
N ALA A 124 -26.96 -6.83 2.58
CA ALA A 124 -26.74 -7.67 1.41
C ALA A 124 -26.12 -6.89 0.25
N GLY A 125 -26.58 -5.64 0.02
CA GLY A 125 -26.00 -4.76 -0.97
C GLY A 125 -24.52 -4.44 -0.73
N LEU A 126 -24.15 -4.10 0.52
CA LEU A 126 -22.76 -3.83 0.90
C LEU A 126 -21.86 -5.07 0.77
N MET A 127 -22.37 -6.26 1.14
CA MET A 127 -21.62 -7.50 0.99
C MET A 127 -21.41 -7.86 -0.48
N LEU A 128 -22.43 -7.71 -1.32
CA LEU A 128 -22.33 -7.92 -2.76
C LEU A 128 -21.33 -6.94 -3.40
N LEU A 129 -21.41 -5.67 -3.03
CA LEU A 129 -20.46 -4.65 -3.48
C LEU A 129 -19.02 -5.01 -3.09
N TYR A 130 -18.81 -5.46 -1.85
CA TYR A 130 -17.49 -5.93 -1.40
C TYR A 130 -16.96 -7.09 -2.25
N ILE A 131 -17.81 -8.08 -2.55
CA ILE A 131 -17.42 -9.22 -3.39
C ILE A 131 -17.01 -8.75 -4.79
N VAL A 132 -17.78 -7.84 -5.40
CA VAL A 132 -17.47 -7.28 -6.71
C VAL A 132 -16.14 -6.55 -6.68
N VAL A 133 -15.91 -5.66 -5.71
CA VAL A 133 -14.64 -4.93 -5.53
C VAL A 133 -13.45 -5.89 -5.41
N VAL A 134 -13.58 -6.96 -4.62
CA VAL A 134 -12.52 -7.97 -4.44
C VAL A 134 -12.25 -8.72 -5.76
N ILE A 135 -13.28 -9.12 -6.49
CA ILE A 135 -13.11 -9.83 -7.77
C ILE A 135 -12.43 -8.92 -8.79
N VAL A 136 -12.90 -7.69 -8.95
CA VAL A 136 -12.34 -6.71 -9.89
C VAL A 136 -10.89 -6.42 -9.54
N ARG A 137 -10.57 -6.21 -8.27
CA ARG A 137 -9.22 -5.96 -7.79
C ARG A 137 -8.29 -7.14 -8.09
N ASN A 138 -8.71 -8.37 -7.76
CA ASN A 138 -7.90 -9.59 -8.00
C ASN A 138 -7.62 -9.84 -9.50
N VAL A 139 -8.48 -9.35 -10.40
CA VAL A 139 -8.29 -9.46 -11.84
C VAL A 139 -7.43 -8.31 -12.39
N ILE A 140 -7.64 -7.09 -11.89
CA ILE A 140 -7.02 -5.88 -12.41
C ILE A 140 -5.61 -5.69 -11.85
N GLU A 141 -5.40 -5.94 -10.55
CA GLU A 141 -4.11 -5.73 -9.88
C GLU A 141 -2.95 -6.47 -10.56
N PRO A 142 -3.03 -7.80 -10.84
CA PRO A 142 -1.97 -8.50 -11.53
C PRO A 142 -1.76 -8.04 -12.98
N LYS A 143 -2.81 -7.56 -13.66
CA LYS A 143 -2.69 -7.04 -15.03
C LYS A 143 -2.01 -5.67 -15.09
N ILE A 144 -2.29 -4.80 -14.13
CA ILE A 144 -1.73 -3.44 -14.12
C ILE A 144 -0.34 -3.44 -13.49
N VAL A 145 -0.15 -4.11 -12.37
CA VAL A 145 1.12 -4.14 -11.63
C VAL A 145 2.07 -5.18 -12.21
N GLY A 146 1.59 -6.38 -12.55
CA GLY A 146 2.40 -7.50 -13.01
C GLY A 146 3.12 -7.26 -14.34
N GLN A 147 2.57 -6.46 -15.25
CA GLN A 147 3.21 -6.11 -16.53
C GLN A 147 4.40 -5.14 -16.35
N HIS A 148 4.53 -4.48 -15.20
CA HIS A 148 5.53 -3.43 -14.98
C HIS A 148 6.70 -3.86 -14.07
N VAL A 149 6.54 -4.93 -13.31
CA VAL A 149 7.56 -5.45 -12.39
C VAL A 149 8.30 -6.62 -13.01
N GLY A 150 8.55 -6.77 -14.22
CA GLY A 150 9.33 -7.77 -14.95
C GLY A 150 10.23 -8.75 -14.16
N LEU A 151 10.01 -8.87 -12.87
CA LEU A 151 10.70 -9.76 -11.95
C LEU A 151 10.02 -11.12 -11.97
N HIS A 152 10.82 -12.13 -12.23
CA HIS A 152 10.36 -13.51 -12.13
C HIS A 152 9.80 -13.77 -10.72
N PRO A 153 8.63 -14.45 -10.55
CA PRO A 153 8.01 -14.71 -9.25
C PRO A 153 8.97 -15.29 -8.20
N ILE A 154 9.95 -16.07 -8.65
CA ILE A 154 11.01 -16.64 -7.81
C ILE A 154 11.87 -15.55 -7.15
N VAL A 155 12.20 -14.48 -7.89
CA VAL A 155 13.01 -13.36 -7.36
C VAL A 155 12.25 -12.62 -6.27
N THR A 156 10.94 -12.43 -6.42
CA THR A 156 10.07 -11.80 -5.43
C THR A 156 9.98 -12.64 -4.17
N LEU A 157 9.77 -13.96 -4.31
CA LEU A 157 9.77 -14.88 -3.17
C LEU A 157 11.12 -14.92 -2.46
N LEU A 158 12.21 -14.97 -3.21
CA LEU A 158 13.57 -14.99 -2.65
C LEU A 158 13.86 -13.69 -1.89
N SER A 159 13.48 -12.53 -2.45
CA SER A 159 13.64 -11.22 -1.80
C SER A 159 12.81 -11.10 -0.53
N MET A 160 11.60 -11.69 -0.52
CA MET A 160 10.74 -11.72 0.66
C MET A 160 11.33 -12.58 1.77
N VAL A 161 11.85 -13.77 1.43
CA VAL A 161 12.52 -14.66 2.37
C VAL A 161 13.79 -14.01 2.93
N VAL A 162 14.66 -13.49 2.06
CA VAL A 162 15.89 -12.79 2.49
C VAL A 162 15.56 -11.56 3.34
N GLY A 163 14.57 -10.75 2.94
CA GLY A 163 14.12 -9.59 3.73
C GLY A 163 13.60 -9.98 5.11
N THR A 164 12.86 -11.08 5.21
CA THR A 164 12.37 -11.60 6.49
C THR A 164 13.54 -12.08 7.38
N PHE A 165 14.51 -12.77 6.81
CA PHE A 165 15.69 -13.19 7.56
C PHE A 165 16.57 -12.01 8.00
N CYS A 166 16.76 -10.99 7.15
CA CYS A 166 17.51 -9.78 7.52
C CYS A 166 16.81 -8.92 8.58
N LEU A 167 15.48 -9.01 8.70
CA LEU A 167 14.71 -8.27 9.71
C LEU A 167 14.61 -9.02 11.04
N LEU A 168 14.79 -10.35 11.05
CA LEU A 168 14.67 -11.21 12.22
C LEU A 168 16.02 -11.45 12.93
N TYR A 169 17.15 -11.15 12.29
CA TYR A 169 18.50 -11.22 12.82
C TYR A 169 19.19 -9.85 12.82
#